data_c00d99a8ec7efcd3b200e9b0cb106288
#
_entry.id   c00d99a8ec7efcd3b200e9b0cb106288
#
_cell.length_a   1.000
_cell.length_b   1.000
_cell.length_c   1.000
_cell.angle_alpha   90.00
_cell.angle_beta   90.00
_cell.angle_gamma   90.00
#
_symmetry.space_group_name_H-M   'P 1'
#
loop_
_entity.id
_entity.type
_entity.pdbx_description
1 polymer ?
#
loop_
_entity_poly.entity_id
_entity_poly.type
_entity_poly.pdbx_seq_one_letter_code
_entity_poly.pdbx_strand_id
1 'polypeptide(L)'
;MIELQNISWQTPEGRKVLKDVSLKLRDKRLIAISGPNGGGKTTLARILMGIEQPSSGKILYNGRDITSLDVTARAALGISFGFQQPVSFKGITVRRILTLAAGHPLSEEKICDLLQKVGLCAKDYLDRDIDSTLSGGESKRIEIATVLARDTSFVVFDEPEAGIDLWSFEKLIDVFENLRSQEERTLVVISHQERILRIADEIIIIGEGQIKDHGPGPEMLSKMLHSDNLVAHRCGRTEVSYE
;
A
#
# COMPACT_ATOMS: atom_id res chain seq x y z
N MET A 1 -1.47 -11.22 12.04
CA MET A 1 -2.71 -10.40 12.12
C MET A 1 -2.41 -9.09 12.83
N ILE A 2 -2.83 -7.96 12.25
CA ILE A 2 -2.81 -6.65 12.93
C ILE A 2 -4.22 -6.29 13.41
N GLU A 3 -4.30 -5.79 14.64
CA GLU A 3 -5.54 -5.29 15.22
C GLU A 3 -5.33 -3.87 15.73
N LEU A 4 -6.19 -2.96 15.28
CA LEU A 4 -6.28 -1.58 15.73
C LEU A 4 -7.44 -1.47 16.71
N GLN A 5 -7.21 -0.89 17.88
CA GLN A 5 -8.21 -0.71 18.94
C GLN A 5 -8.30 0.77 19.28
N ASN A 6 -9.42 1.41 18.89
CA ASN A 6 -9.77 2.80 19.21
C ASN A 6 -8.67 3.82 18.85
N ILE A 7 -8.01 3.64 17.68
CA ILE A 7 -6.94 4.50 17.22
C ILE A 7 -7.48 5.88 16.89
N SER A 8 -6.94 6.90 17.56
CA SER A 8 -7.16 8.30 17.21
C SER A 8 -5.82 9.00 16.98
N TRP A 9 -5.81 9.98 16.10
CA TRP A 9 -4.64 10.79 15.82
C TRP A 9 -5.04 12.23 15.48
N GLN A 10 -4.26 13.18 15.98
CA GLN A 10 -4.43 14.60 15.69
C GLN A 10 -3.10 15.23 15.33
N THR A 11 -3.16 16.27 14.49
CA THR A 11 -1.98 17.09 14.18
C THR A 11 -1.52 17.88 15.40
N PRO A 12 -0.27 18.41 15.42
CA PRO A 12 0.20 19.28 16.50
C PRO A 12 -0.71 20.47 16.77
N GLU A 13 -1.42 20.96 15.74
CA GLU A 13 -2.38 22.09 15.82
C GLU A 13 -3.76 21.65 16.36
N GLY A 14 -3.92 20.37 16.74
CA GLY A 14 -5.14 19.84 17.34
C GLY A 14 -6.22 19.39 16.35
N ARG A 15 -5.95 19.37 15.03
CA ARG A 15 -6.90 18.86 14.04
C ARG A 15 -6.97 17.32 14.11
N LYS A 16 -8.13 16.79 14.45
CA LYS A 16 -8.37 15.33 14.48
C LYS A 16 -8.46 14.78 13.05
N VAL A 17 -7.54 13.86 12.71
CA VAL A 17 -7.46 13.20 11.41
C VAL A 17 -8.00 11.78 11.48
N LEU A 18 -7.69 11.03 12.57
CA LEU A 18 -8.31 9.74 12.84
C LEU A 18 -9.11 9.82 14.14
N LYS A 19 -10.26 9.14 14.17
CA LYS A 19 -11.25 9.23 15.24
C LYS A 19 -11.77 7.83 15.55
N ASP A 20 -11.22 7.22 16.59
CA ASP A 20 -11.69 5.96 17.14
C ASP A 20 -11.74 4.79 16.12
N VAL A 21 -10.68 4.65 15.35
CA VAL A 21 -10.55 3.61 14.31
C VAL A 21 -10.26 2.27 14.98
N SER A 22 -11.18 1.31 14.83
CA SER A 22 -11.01 -0.07 15.26
C SER A 22 -11.15 -0.99 14.07
N LEU A 23 -10.15 -1.86 13.84
CA LEU A 23 -10.06 -2.67 12.63
C LEU A 23 -9.17 -3.89 12.86
N LYS A 24 -9.53 -5.03 12.25
CA LYS A 24 -8.69 -6.23 12.21
C LYS A 24 -8.29 -6.52 10.77
N LEU A 25 -6.98 -6.46 10.50
CA LEU A 25 -6.39 -6.82 9.23
C LEU A 25 -5.99 -8.30 9.29
N ARG A 26 -6.70 -9.13 8.50
CA ARG A 26 -6.48 -10.58 8.48
C ARG A 26 -5.19 -10.92 7.74
N ASP A 27 -4.54 -12.00 8.18
CA ASP A 27 -3.31 -12.46 7.53
C ASP A 27 -3.57 -13.07 6.15
N LYS A 28 -2.51 -13.06 5.33
CA LYS A 28 -2.45 -13.72 4.02
C LYS A 28 -3.56 -13.27 3.06
N ARG A 29 -3.80 -11.97 3.00
CA ARG A 29 -4.81 -11.35 2.15
C ARG A 29 -4.27 -10.10 1.49
N LEU A 30 -4.84 -9.76 0.35
CA LEU A 30 -4.74 -8.44 -0.23
C LEU A 30 -5.91 -7.59 0.26
N ILE A 31 -5.61 -6.59 1.06
CA ILE A 31 -6.58 -5.68 1.68
C ILE A 31 -6.41 -4.31 1.04
N ALA A 32 -7.46 -3.80 0.40
CA ALA A 32 -7.46 -2.45 -0.13
C ALA A 32 -8.07 -1.47 0.88
N ILE A 33 -7.40 -0.34 1.11
CA ILE A 33 -7.93 0.78 1.88
C ILE A 33 -8.24 1.91 0.91
N SER A 34 -9.51 2.30 0.82
CA SER A 34 -9.98 3.34 -0.08
C SER A 34 -10.81 4.40 0.64
N GLY A 35 -11.24 5.43 -0.09
CA GLY A 35 -12.05 6.52 0.42
C GLY A 35 -11.53 7.89 -0.03
N PRO A 36 -12.24 8.99 0.29
CA PRO A 36 -11.93 10.32 -0.21
C PRO A 36 -10.55 10.82 0.22
N ASN A 37 -10.00 11.76 -0.55
CA ASN A 37 -8.77 12.45 -0.19
C ASN A 37 -8.95 13.21 1.13
N GLY A 38 -7.92 13.17 1.98
CA GLY A 38 -7.99 13.73 3.33
C GLY A 38 -8.79 12.88 4.33
N GLY A 39 -9.29 11.71 3.95
CA GLY A 39 -10.05 10.79 4.81
C GLY A 39 -9.24 10.13 5.94
N GLY A 40 -7.90 10.21 5.90
CA GLY A 40 -7.02 9.64 6.94
C GLY A 40 -6.25 8.38 6.52
N LYS A 41 -6.34 7.95 5.26
CA LYS A 41 -5.70 6.71 4.74
C LYS A 41 -4.19 6.69 4.95
N THR A 42 -3.46 7.68 4.42
CA THR A 42 -2.00 7.81 4.57
C THR A 42 -1.60 7.96 6.04
N THR A 43 -2.39 8.69 6.85
CA THR A 43 -2.13 8.80 8.29
C THR A 43 -2.24 7.44 8.97
N LEU A 44 -3.25 6.64 8.63
CA LEU A 44 -3.38 5.27 9.15
C LEU A 44 -2.19 4.40 8.75
N ALA A 45 -1.73 4.47 7.49
CA ALA A 45 -0.53 3.76 7.04
C ALA A 45 0.71 4.18 7.84
N ARG A 46 0.93 5.48 8.05
CA ARG A 46 2.05 6.00 8.83
C ARG A 46 2.03 5.52 10.28
N ILE A 47 0.83 5.44 10.88
CA ILE A 47 0.64 4.91 12.23
C ILE A 47 0.93 3.40 12.26
N LEU A 48 0.45 2.62 11.29
CA LEU A 48 0.74 1.19 11.16
C LEU A 48 2.24 0.92 11.07
N MET A 49 2.98 1.81 10.41
CA MET A 49 4.43 1.70 10.24
C MET A 49 5.24 2.21 11.43
N GLY A 50 4.63 2.93 12.37
CA GLY A 50 5.34 3.57 13.48
C GLY A 50 6.08 4.84 13.10
N ILE A 51 5.77 5.43 11.94
CA ILE A 51 6.24 6.77 11.53
C ILE A 51 5.55 7.83 12.38
N GLU A 52 4.25 7.64 12.61
CA GLU A 52 3.44 8.47 13.51
C GLU A 52 2.99 7.63 14.70
N GLN A 53 2.93 8.25 15.87
CA GLN A 53 2.37 7.62 17.07
C GLN A 53 0.89 8.01 17.22
N PRO A 54 -0.02 7.07 17.50
CA PRO A 54 -1.41 7.42 17.75
C PRO A 54 -1.53 8.29 19.01
N SER A 55 -2.46 9.23 18.99
CA SER A 55 -2.76 10.05 20.19
C SER A 55 -3.48 9.23 21.28
N SER A 56 -4.21 8.18 20.87
CA SER A 56 -4.86 7.21 21.76
C SER A 56 -5.14 5.91 21.02
N GLY A 57 -5.44 4.85 21.78
CA GLY A 57 -5.73 3.50 21.26
C GLY A 57 -4.51 2.59 21.32
N LYS A 58 -4.66 1.38 20.79
CA LYS A 58 -3.62 0.35 20.77
C LYS A 58 -3.50 -0.32 19.42
N ILE A 59 -2.28 -0.74 19.07
CA ILE A 59 -1.97 -1.53 17.90
C ILE A 59 -1.39 -2.86 18.36
N LEU A 60 -2.06 -3.95 18.01
CA LEU A 60 -1.59 -5.29 18.31
C LEU A 60 -1.12 -5.98 17.03
N TYR A 61 0.06 -6.57 17.06
CA TYR A 61 0.59 -7.44 16.01
C TYR A 61 0.77 -8.85 16.55
N ASN A 62 0.00 -9.81 16.03
CA ASN A 62 -0.07 -11.17 16.55
C ASN A 62 -0.30 -11.23 18.08
N GLY A 63 -1.17 -10.35 18.59
CA GLY A 63 -1.50 -10.24 20.01
C GLY A 63 -0.50 -9.45 20.86
N ARG A 64 0.67 -9.09 20.32
CA ARG A 64 1.66 -8.25 21.00
C ARG A 64 1.37 -6.77 20.77
N ASP A 65 1.37 -5.98 21.82
CA ASP A 65 1.24 -4.52 21.73
C ASP A 65 2.52 -3.93 21.11
N ILE A 66 2.35 -3.25 19.97
CA ILE A 66 3.41 -2.58 19.21
C ILE A 66 3.18 -1.07 19.13
N THR A 67 2.25 -0.53 19.91
CA THR A 67 1.80 0.87 19.81
C THR A 67 2.96 1.85 19.90
N SER A 68 3.85 1.67 20.89
CA SER A 68 4.99 2.57 21.13
C SER A 68 6.25 2.24 20.31
N LEU A 69 6.23 1.17 19.50
CA LEU A 69 7.38 0.78 18.71
C LEU A 69 7.55 1.73 17.52
N ASP A 70 8.80 2.11 17.26
CA ASP A 70 9.20 2.91 16.11
C ASP A 70 9.27 2.08 14.81
N VAL A 71 9.58 2.74 13.70
CA VAL A 71 9.70 2.13 12.36
C VAL A 71 10.71 0.97 12.38
N THR A 72 11.86 1.15 13.01
CA THR A 72 12.94 0.16 13.04
C THR A 72 12.53 -1.10 13.80
N ALA A 73 11.92 -0.93 14.96
CA ALA A 73 11.42 -2.04 15.76
C ALA A 73 10.30 -2.80 15.06
N ARG A 74 9.36 -2.11 14.37
CA ARG A 74 8.31 -2.75 13.58
C ARG A 74 8.85 -3.45 12.35
N ALA A 75 9.86 -2.87 11.68
CA ALA A 75 10.54 -3.53 10.57
C ALA A 75 11.21 -4.84 11.01
N ALA A 76 11.81 -4.89 12.20
CA ALA A 76 12.38 -6.11 12.78
C ALA A 76 11.31 -7.18 13.11
N LEU A 77 10.05 -6.78 13.31
CA LEU A 77 8.92 -7.70 13.48
C LEU A 77 8.34 -8.23 12.16
N GLY A 78 8.89 -7.83 11.02
CA GLY A 78 8.44 -8.28 9.71
C GLY A 78 7.33 -7.40 9.10
N ILE A 79 7.29 -6.12 9.44
CA ILE A 79 6.39 -5.12 8.84
C ILE A 79 7.18 -4.25 7.87
N SER A 80 6.75 -4.12 6.62
CA SER A 80 7.40 -3.31 5.57
C SER A 80 6.47 -2.29 4.95
N PHE A 81 7.06 -1.26 4.34
CA PHE A 81 6.33 -0.16 3.72
C PHE A 81 6.91 0.20 2.35
N GLY A 82 6.05 0.34 1.35
CA GLY A 82 6.34 0.96 0.07
C GLY A 82 5.79 2.39 0.06
N PHE A 83 6.67 3.36 -0.14
CA PHE A 83 6.32 4.77 -0.13
C PHE A 83 5.55 5.18 -1.39
N GLN A 84 4.77 6.26 -1.30
CA GLN A 84 4.07 6.84 -2.45
C GLN A 84 5.05 7.29 -3.54
N GLN A 85 6.17 7.91 -3.16
CA GLN A 85 7.22 8.31 -4.09
C GLN A 85 8.44 7.39 -3.93
N PRO A 86 8.93 6.78 -5.02
CA PRO A 86 10.16 5.99 -4.97
C PRO A 86 11.34 6.84 -4.51
N VAL A 87 12.17 6.26 -3.66
CA VAL A 87 13.40 6.94 -3.22
C VAL A 87 14.50 6.66 -4.23
N SER A 88 15.10 7.71 -4.79
CA SER A 88 16.29 7.59 -5.65
C SER A 88 17.57 7.65 -4.83
N PHE A 89 18.53 6.80 -5.17
CA PHE A 89 19.83 6.72 -4.51
C PHE A 89 20.94 6.88 -5.53
N LYS A 90 21.71 7.96 -5.45
CA LYS A 90 22.86 8.16 -6.35
C LYS A 90 23.96 7.14 -6.05
N GLY A 91 24.43 6.45 -7.11
CA GLY A 91 25.56 5.51 -7.01
C GLY A 91 25.22 4.19 -6.30
N ILE A 92 23.93 3.83 -6.25
CA ILE A 92 23.48 2.53 -5.75
C ILE A 92 22.81 1.77 -6.89
N THR A 93 23.33 0.57 -7.21
CA THR A 93 22.75 -0.29 -8.22
C THR A 93 21.54 -1.08 -7.65
N VAL A 94 20.70 -1.59 -8.55
CA VAL A 94 19.56 -2.45 -8.18
C VAL A 94 20.03 -3.66 -7.36
N ARG A 95 21.11 -4.33 -7.76
CA ARG A 95 21.74 -5.43 -7.00
C ARG A 95 22.04 -4.99 -5.56
N ARG A 96 22.64 -3.83 -5.42
CA ARG A 96 23.07 -3.33 -4.11
C ARG A 96 21.89 -2.99 -3.20
N ILE A 97 20.85 -2.35 -3.71
CA ILE A 97 19.67 -2.00 -2.90
C ILE A 97 18.91 -3.24 -2.45
N LEU A 98 18.74 -4.26 -3.30
CA LEU A 98 18.09 -5.52 -2.96
C LEU A 98 18.86 -6.26 -1.86
N THR A 99 20.20 -6.31 -1.97
CA THR A 99 21.06 -6.92 -0.95
C THR A 99 20.99 -6.17 0.38
N LEU A 100 21.00 -4.82 0.35
CA LEU A 100 20.84 -4.00 1.56
C LEU A 100 19.48 -4.23 2.22
N ALA A 101 18.41 -4.30 1.44
CA ALA A 101 17.07 -4.53 1.94
C ALA A 101 16.93 -5.91 2.60
N ALA A 102 17.51 -6.94 2.01
CA ALA A 102 17.52 -8.29 2.56
C ALA A 102 18.27 -8.39 3.91
N GLY A 103 19.25 -7.49 4.16
CA GLY A 103 20.08 -7.51 5.35
C GLY A 103 21.17 -8.60 5.34
N HIS A 104 21.31 -9.36 4.26
CA HIS A 104 22.32 -10.39 4.04
C HIS A 104 22.65 -10.51 2.54
N PRO A 105 23.79 -11.09 2.17
CA PRO A 105 24.13 -11.34 0.77
C PRO A 105 23.05 -12.18 0.07
N LEU A 106 22.61 -11.74 -1.10
CA LEU A 106 21.70 -12.49 -1.96
C LEU A 106 22.48 -13.17 -3.09
N SER A 107 22.10 -14.40 -3.43
CA SER A 107 22.59 -15.05 -4.65
C SER A 107 22.02 -14.34 -5.89
N GLU A 108 22.71 -14.43 -7.02
CA GLU A 108 22.24 -13.86 -8.28
C GLU A 108 20.88 -14.45 -8.70
N GLU A 109 20.69 -15.75 -8.49
CA GLU A 109 19.43 -16.43 -8.73
C GLU A 109 18.27 -15.80 -7.93
N LYS A 110 18.48 -15.53 -6.62
CA LYS A 110 17.47 -14.90 -5.77
C LYS A 110 17.14 -13.47 -6.19
N ILE A 111 18.15 -12.72 -6.66
CA ILE A 111 17.92 -11.37 -7.19
C ILE A 111 17.13 -11.42 -8.50
N CYS A 112 17.48 -12.40 -9.40
CA CYS A 112 16.72 -12.63 -10.62
C CYS A 112 15.26 -12.97 -10.34
N ASP A 113 14.97 -13.84 -9.36
CA ASP A 113 13.62 -14.18 -8.94
C ASP A 113 12.83 -12.96 -8.45
N LEU A 114 13.47 -12.10 -7.63
CA LEU A 114 12.86 -10.89 -7.12
C LEU A 114 12.49 -9.91 -8.25
N LEU A 115 13.40 -9.71 -9.21
CA LEU A 115 13.16 -8.85 -10.36
C LEU A 115 12.09 -9.44 -11.29
N GLN A 116 12.10 -10.74 -11.51
CA GLN A 116 11.07 -11.42 -12.30
C GLN A 116 9.69 -11.29 -11.68
N LYS A 117 9.56 -11.41 -10.34
CA LYS A 117 8.29 -11.22 -9.61
C LYS A 117 7.66 -9.85 -9.88
N VAL A 118 8.46 -8.83 -10.15
CA VAL A 118 8.01 -7.48 -10.49
C VAL A 118 8.05 -7.17 -11.98
N GLY A 119 8.23 -8.19 -12.83
CA GLY A 119 8.22 -8.06 -14.28
C GLY A 119 9.41 -7.28 -14.86
N LEU A 120 10.59 -7.38 -14.21
CA LEU A 120 11.85 -6.79 -14.68
C LEU A 120 12.83 -7.89 -15.10
N CYS A 121 13.52 -7.68 -16.23
CA CYS A 121 14.57 -8.57 -16.67
C CYS A 121 15.86 -8.31 -15.89
N ALA A 122 16.38 -9.31 -15.16
CA ALA A 122 17.57 -9.13 -14.35
C ALA A 122 18.79 -8.65 -15.17
N LYS A 123 18.97 -9.18 -16.39
CA LYS A 123 20.09 -8.80 -17.28
C LYS A 123 20.14 -7.32 -17.58
N ASP A 124 18.98 -6.66 -17.64
CA ASP A 124 18.87 -5.26 -18.03
C ASP A 124 18.95 -4.30 -16.83
N TYR A 125 18.68 -4.80 -15.62
CA TYR A 125 18.50 -3.95 -14.43
C TYR A 125 19.49 -4.18 -13.31
N LEU A 126 20.09 -5.38 -13.19
CA LEU A 126 20.91 -5.79 -12.04
C LEU A 126 22.00 -4.77 -11.65
N ASP A 127 22.76 -4.31 -12.61
CA ASP A 127 23.92 -3.42 -12.42
C ASP A 127 23.59 -1.97 -12.81
N ARG A 128 22.32 -1.68 -13.03
CA ARG A 128 21.83 -0.34 -13.36
C ARG A 128 21.68 0.48 -12.07
N ASP A 129 22.07 1.75 -12.11
CA ASP A 129 21.89 2.67 -10.99
C ASP A 129 20.42 3.04 -10.80
N ILE A 130 20.04 3.26 -9.54
CA ILE A 130 18.70 3.74 -9.16
C ILE A 130 18.72 5.27 -9.20
N ASP A 131 18.62 5.80 -10.37
CA ASP A 131 18.67 7.24 -10.63
C ASP A 131 17.50 7.73 -11.50
N SER A 132 17.58 8.97 -11.93
CA SER A 132 16.55 9.62 -12.75
C SER A 132 16.44 9.09 -14.19
N THR A 133 17.27 8.13 -14.60
CA THR A 133 17.17 7.48 -15.92
C THR A 133 16.13 6.36 -15.96
N LEU A 134 15.69 5.89 -14.79
CA LEU A 134 14.59 4.94 -14.66
C LEU A 134 13.25 5.65 -14.88
N SER A 135 12.35 5.02 -15.62
CA SER A 135 10.96 5.48 -15.68
C SER A 135 10.28 5.35 -14.32
N GLY A 136 9.20 6.11 -14.10
CA GLY A 136 8.43 6.03 -12.86
C GLY A 136 7.96 4.60 -12.56
N GLY A 137 7.50 3.87 -13.60
CA GLY A 137 7.06 2.48 -13.46
C GLY A 137 8.19 1.50 -13.16
N GLU A 138 9.39 1.69 -13.72
CA GLU A 138 10.58 0.88 -13.40
C GLU A 138 11.02 1.12 -11.97
N SER A 139 11.12 2.37 -11.55
CA SER A 139 11.48 2.76 -10.19
C SER A 139 10.52 2.16 -9.17
N LYS A 140 9.22 2.19 -9.47
CA LYS A 140 8.18 1.63 -8.59
C LYS A 140 8.29 0.11 -8.46
N ARG A 141 8.54 -0.59 -9.54
CA ARG A 141 8.73 -2.05 -9.53
C ARG A 141 10.02 -2.45 -8.80
N ILE A 142 11.10 -1.67 -8.92
CA ILE A 142 12.32 -1.88 -8.15
C ILE A 142 12.07 -1.65 -6.66
N GLU A 143 11.29 -0.62 -6.29
CA GLU A 143 10.88 -0.39 -4.91
C GLU A 143 10.12 -1.58 -4.35
N ILE A 144 9.14 -2.12 -5.09
CA ILE A 144 8.39 -3.32 -4.67
C ILE A 144 9.34 -4.52 -4.52
N ALA A 145 10.25 -4.75 -5.48
CA ALA A 145 11.27 -5.80 -5.35
C ALA A 145 12.11 -5.62 -4.08
N THR A 146 12.46 -4.38 -3.72
CA THR A 146 13.20 -4.03 -2.50
C THR A 146 12.40 -4.37 -1.24
N VAL A 147 11.11 -4.09 -1.23
CA VAL A 147 10.20 -4.47 -0.14
C VAL A 147 10.09 -5.99 -0.03
N LEU A 148 9.99 -6.70 -1.16
CA LEU A 148 9.91 -8.17 -1.21
C LEU A 148 11.22 -8.85 -0.76
N ALA A 149 12.38 -8.23 -1.02
CA ALA A 149 13.68 -8.73 -0.60
C ALA A 149 13.82 -8.83 0.93
N ARG A 150 13.06 -8.06 1.68
CA ARG A 150 13.04 -8.09 3.16
C ARG A 150 12.37 -9.34 3.75
N ASP A 151 11.65 -10.11 2.93
CA ASP A 151 10.91 -11.31 3.34
C ASP A 151 9.98 -11.08 4.54
N THR A 152 9.23 -9.98 4.51
CA THR A 152 8.32 -9.58 5.57
C THR A 152 6.93 -10.16 5.37
N SER A 153 6.23 -10.46 6.47
CA SER A 153 4.91 -11.08 6.46
C SER A 153 3.75 -10.07 6.33
N PHE A 154 4.02 -8.79 6.58
CA PHE A 154 3.04 -7.71 6.48
C PHE A 154 3.62 -6.53 5.72
N VAL A 155 2.96 -6.13 4.65
CA VAL A 155 3.44 -5.06 3.75
C VAL A 155 2.33 -4.05 3.52
N VAL A 156 2.65 -2.77 3.64
CA VAL A 156 1.75 -1.66 3.32
C VAL A 156 2.30 -0.91 2.12
N PHE A 157 1.48 -0.66 1.11
CA PHE A 157 1.77 0.21 -0.03
C PHE A 157 0.80 1.41 0.00
N ASP A 158 1.35 2.62 -0.05
CA ASP A 158 0.57 3.86 -0.06
C ASP A 158 0.57 4.44 -1.48
N GLU A 159 -0.57 4.34 -2.17
CA GLU A 159 -0.78 4.78 -3.55
C GLU A 159 0.35 4.33 -4.51
N PRO A 160 0.60 3.01 -4.64
CA PRO A 160 1.72 2.50 -5.43
C PRO A 160 1.62 2.84 -6.92
N GLU A 161 0.45 3.22 -7.38
CA GLU A 161 0.17 3.68 -8.75
C GLU A 161 0.51 5.15 -9.01
N ALA A 162 0.83 5.93 -7.98
CA ALA A 162 1.07 7.36 -8.14
C ALA A 162 2.28 7.65 -9.04
N GLY A 163 2.06 8.47 -10.07
CA GLY A 163 3.13 8.91 -10.97
C GLY A 163 3.62 7.88 -11.99
N ILE A 164 2.89 6.78 -12.21
CA ILE A 164 3.21 5.79 -13.24
C ILE A 164 2.23 5.88 -14.41
N ASP A 165 2.70 5.49 -15.59
CA ASP A 165 1.88 5.44 -16.81
C ASP A 165 0.96 4.21 -16.83
N LEU A 166 -0.03 4.23 -17.74
CA LEU A 166 -1.04 3.17 -17.85
C LEU A 166 -0.44 1.77 -18.07
N TRP A 167 0.59 1.65 -18.91
CA TRP A 167 1.21 0.37 -19.24
C TRP A 167 1.99 -0.21 -18.06
N SER A 168 2.66 0.67 -17.31
CA SER A 168 3.36 0.31 -16.07
C SER A 168 2.37 -0.07 -14.96
N PHE A 169 1.20 0.57 -14.94
CA PHE A 169 0.13 0.25 -14.00
C PHE A 169 -0.44 -1.16 -14.24
N GLU A 170 -0.66 -1.57 -15.51
CA GLU A 170 -1.07 -2.94 -15.84
C GLU A 170 -0.11 -3.96 -15.23
N LYS A 171 1.19 -3.78 -15.47
CA LYS A 171 2.22 -4.67 -14.91
C LYS A 171 2.25 -4.66 -13.38
N LEU A 172 1.91 -3.54 -12.75
CA LEU A 172 1.79 -3.44 -11.31
C LEU A 172 0.62 -4.28 -10.77
N ILE A 173 -0.51 -4.30 -11.47
CA ILE A 173 -1.64 -5.17 -11.13
C ILE A 173 -1.22 -6.64 -11.18
N ASP A 174 -0.56 -7.07 -12.27
CA ASP A 174 -0.05 -8.44 -12.40
C ASP A 174 0.87 -8.83 -11.23
N VAL A 175 1.72 -7.89 -10.77
CA VAL A 175 2.57 -8.09 -9.59
C VAL A 175 1.74 -8.35 -8.34
N PHE A 176 0.73 -7.52 -8.07
CA PHE A 176 -0.12 -7.69 -6.89
C PHE A 176 -0.96 -8.97 -6.94
N GLU A 177 -1.49 -9.35 -8.12
CA GLU A 177 -2.20 -10.62 -8.30
C GLU A 177 -1.29 -11.82 -8.03
N ASN A 178 -0.07 -11.80 -8.54
CA ASN A 178 0.92 -12.84 -8.30
C ASN A 178 1.30 -12.93 -6.81
N LEU A 179 1.51 -11.81 -6.13
CA LEU A 179 1.81 -11.77 -4.70
C LEU A 179 0.66 -12.26 -3.85
N ARG A 180 -0.59 -11.90 -4.23
CA ARG A 180 -1.81 -12.38 -3.59
C ARG A 180 -1.94 -13.89 -3.72
N SER A 181 -1.72 -14.45 -4.90
CA SER A 181 -1.88 -15.89 -5.18
C SER A 181 -0.90 -16.77 -4.39
N GLN A 182 0.24 -16.24 -3.97
CA GLN A 182 1.22 -16.95 -3.16
C GLN A 182 0.79 -17.16 -1.70
N GLU A 183 -0.18 -16.36 -1.20
CA GLU A 183 -0.69 -16.41 0.18
C GLU A 183 0.39 -16.44 1.28
N GLU A 184 1.57 -15.91 0.98
CA GLU A 184 2.71 -15.93 1.90
C GLU A 184 2.67 -14.76 2.89
N ARG A 185 2.07 -13.63 2.47
CA ARG A 185 2.09 -12.37 3.20
C ARG A 185 0.77 -11.62 3.14
N THR A 186 0.58 -10.71 4.08
CA THR A 186 -0.53 -9.77 4.08
C THR A 186 -0.11 -8.51 3.33
N LEU A 187 -0.88 -8.14 2.33
CA LEU A 187 -0.66 -6.94 1.52
C LEU A 187 -1.77 -5.94 1.85
N VAL A 188 -1.42 -4.77 2.33
CA VAL A 188 -2.34 -3.65 2.50
C VAL A 188 -2.00 -2.61 1.44
N VAL A 189 -2.95 -2.30 0.56
CA VAL A 189 -2.75 -1.33 -0.52
C VAL A 189 -3.72 -0.18 -0.35
N ILE A 190 -3.20 1.00 -0.10
CA ILE A 190 -4.02 2.22 -0.12
C ILE A 190 -4.15 2.65 -1.57
N SER A 191 -5.36 2.64 -2.09
CA SER A 191 -5.63 3.03 -3.48
C SER A 191 -7.10 3.39 -3.67
N HIS A 192 -7.36 4.21 -4.68
CA HIS A 192 -8.70 4.49 -5.19
C HIS A 192 -8.91 3.92 -6.61
N GLN A 193 -7.91 3.22 -7.15
CA GLN A 193 -7.96 2.63 -8.48
C GLN A 193 -8.83 1.38 -8.50
N GLU A 194 -9.87 1.39 -9.32
CA GLU A 194 -10.83 0.28 -9.44
C GLU A 194 -10.14 -1.08 -9.68
N ARG A 195 -9.08 -1.13 -10.47
CA ARG A 195 -8.34 -2.36 -10.77
C ARG A 195 -7.69 -2.98 -9.54
N ILE A 196 -7.12 -2.16 -8.65
CA ILE A 196 -6.57 -2.63 -7.37
C ILE A 196 -7.71 -3.12 -6.47
N LEU A 197 -8.84 -2.40 -6.44
CA LEU A 197 -10.01 -2.81 -5.67
C LEU A 197 -10.60 -4.13 -6.17
N ARG A 198 -10.58 -4.40 -7.48
CA ARG A 198 -11.06 -5.66 -8.09
C ARG A 198 -10.30 -6.90 -7.64
N ILE A 199 -9.00 -6.77 -7.42
CA ILE A 199 -8.14 -7.89 -7.00
C ILE A 199 -8.07 -8.04 -5.48
N ALA A 200 -8.65 -7.12 -4.70
CA ALA A 200 -8.62 -7.17 -3.25
C ALA A 200 -9.55 -8.26 -2.68
N ASP A 201 -9.07 -8.98 -1.66
CA ASP A 201 -9.88 -9.94 -0.89
C ASP A 201 -10.84 -9.20 0.04
N GLU A 202 -10.40 -8.05 0.55
CA GLU A 202 -11.15 -7.21 1.49
C GLU A 202 -10.95 -5.74 1.12
N ILE A 203 -12.02 -4.95 1.19
CA ILE A 203 -11.96 -3.49 0.99
C ILE A 203 -12.45 -2.79 2.25
N ILE A 204 -11.69 -1.77 2.66
CA ILE A 204 -11.98 -0.92 3.81
C ILE A 204 -12.14 0.50 3.30
N ILE A 205 -13.24 1.14 3.64
CA ILE A 205 -13.51 2.54 3.29
C ILE A 205 -13.29 3.43 4.50
N ILE A 206 -12.35 4.36 4.36
CA ILE A 206 -12.06 5.38 5.38
C ILE A 206 -12.52 6.73 4.89
N GLY A 207 -13.33 7.41 5.69
CA GLY A 207 -13.78 8.76 5.42
C GLY A 207 -13.93 9.58 6.71
N GLU A 208 -13.55 10.85 6.66
CA GLU A 208 -13.63 11.76 7.82
C GLU A 208 -12.92 11.25 9.10
N GLY A 209 -11.89 10.43 8.89
CA GLY A 209 -11.09 9.84 9.94
C GLY A 209 -11.70 8.61 10.62
N GLN A 210 -12.72 7.98 10.04
CA GLN A 210 -13.42 6.81 10.58
C GLN A 210 -13.56 5.73 9.51
N ILE A 211 -13.73 4.46 9.94
CA ILE A 211 -14.17 3.40 9.05
C ILE A 211 -15.65 3.63 8.71
N LYS A 212 -15.95 3.80 7.44
CA LYS A 212 -17.32 4.02 6.94
C LYS A 212 -17.99 2.70 6.56
N ASP A 213 -17.23 1.78 5.95
CA ASP A 213 -17.70 0.44 5.60
C ASP A 213 -16.47 -0.50 5.42
N HIS A 214 -16.65 -1.80 5.56
CA HIS A 214 -15.64 -2.79 5.24
C HIS A 214 -16.27 -4.15 4.99
N GLY A 215 -15.64 -4.96 4.15
CA GLY A 215 -16.14 -6.28 3.82
C GLY A 215 -15.38 -6.94 2.69
N PRO A 216 -15.90 -8.11 2.19
CA PRO A 216 -15.33 -8.81 1.05
C PRO A 216 -15.20 -7.90 -0.18
N GLY A 217 -14.04 -7.99 -0.88
CA GLY A 217 -13.72 -7.13 -2.02
C GLY A 217 -14.82 -7.03 -3.07
N PRO A 218 -15.34 -8.16 -3.61
CA PRO A 218 -16.37 -8.12 -4.65
C PRO A 218 -17.67 -7.44 -4.21
N GLU A 219 -18.10 -7.66 -2.96
CA GLU A 219 -19.32 -7.04 -2.41
C GLU A 219 -19.15 -5.53 -2.23
N MET A 220 -18.02 -5.14 -1.64
CA MET A 220 -17.71 -3.73 -1.40
C MET A 220 -17.55 -2.95 -2.71
N LEU A 221 -16.86 -3.52 -3.70
CA LEU A 221 -16.71 -2.90 -5.01
C LEU A 221 -18.07 -2.71 -5.70
N SER A 222 -18.94 -3.71 -5.65
CA SER A 222 -20.30 -3.59 -6.19
C SER A 222 -21.07 -2.44 -5.54
N LYS A 223 -21.02 -2.31 -4.22
CA LYS A 223 -21.66 -1.20 -3.50
C LYS A 223 -21.10 0.17 -3.93
N MET A 224 -19.77 0.29 -4.08
CA MET A 224 -19.13 1.54 -4.50
C MET A 224 -19.57 1.96 -5.89
N LEU A 225 -19.55 1.04 -6.87
CA LEU A 225 -19.95 1.33 -8.25
C LEU A 225 -21.44 1.70 -8.38
N HIS A 226 -22.29 1.11 -7.55
CA HIS A 226 -23.71 1.48 -7.52
C HIS A 226 -23.96 2.86 -6.88
N SER A 227 -23.21 3.23 -5.85
CA SER A 227 -23.31 4.54 -5.22
C SER A 227 -22.86 5.67 -6.14
N ASP A 228 -21.79 5.49 -6.91
CA ASP A 228 -21.29 6.47 -7.88
C ASP A 228 -22.28 6.69 -9.04
N ASN A 229 -22.95 5.64 -9.52
CA ASN A 229 -24.00 5.75 -10.53
C ASN A 229 -25.21 6.55 -10.04
N LEU A 230 -25.60 6.42 -8.77
CA LEU A 230 -26.71 7.19 -8.18
C LEU A 230 -26.38 8.69 -8.04
N VAL A 231 -25.12 9.04 -7.78
CA VAL A 231 -24.65 10.43 -7.72
C VAL A 231 -24.60 11.05 -9.11
N ALA A 232 -24.09 10.32 -10.12
CA ALA A 232 -24.02 10.77 -11.50
C ALA A 232 -25.42 11.05 -12.09
N HIS A 233 -26.42 10.23 -11.77
CA HIS A 233 -27.82 10.45 -12.20
C HIS A 233 -28.50 11.64 -11.50
N ARG A 234 -28.01 12.07 -10.32
CA ARG A 234 -28.56 13.27 -9.63
C ARG A 234 -28.00 14.59 -10.14
N CYS A 235 -26.78 14.61 -10.70
CA CYS A 235 -26.17 15.78 -11.31
C CYS A 235 -26.51 16.01 -12.79
N GLY A 236 -27.14 15.04 -13.47
CA GLY A 236 -27.35 14.99 -14.91
C GLY A 236 -28.71 15.52 -15.41
N ARG A 237 -29.35 16.50 -14.77
CA ARG A 237 -30.53 17.19 -15.32
C ARG A 237 -30.47 18.70 -15.13
N THR A 238 -29.70 19.34 -15.98
CA THR A 238 -30.05 20.67 -16.51
C THR A 238 -29.93 20.57 -18.02
N GLU A 239 -31.03 20.22 -18.69
CA GLU A 239 -31.18 20.44 -20.11
C GLU A 239 -31.13 21.95 -20.33
N VAL A 240 -30.07 22.44 -20.94
CA VAL A 240 -30.02 23.79 -21.50
C VAL A 240 -30.66 23.69 -22.85
N SER A 241 -31.93 24.06 -22.94
CA SER A 241 -32.63 24.35 -24.20
C SER A 241 -32.01 25.58 -24.83
N TYR A 242 -31.34 25.38 -25.95
CA TYR A 242 -30.99 26.47 -26.87
C TYR A 242 -32.21 26.73 -27.76
N GLU A 243 -32.87 27.91 -27.62
CA GLU A 243 -33.59 28.58 -28.65
C GLU A 243 -32.65 29.52 -29.43
#